data_0fbbfc0e2fbf57f039715706db6bc8a2
#
_entry.id   0fbbfc0e2fbf57f039715706db6bc8a2
#
_cell.length_a   1.000
_cell.length_b   1.000
_cell.length_c   1.000
_cell.angle_alpha   90.00
_cell.angle_beta   90.00
_cell.angle_gamma   90.00
#
_symmetry.space_group_name_H-M   'P 1'
#
loop_
_entity.id
_entity.type
_entity.pdbx_description
1 polymer ?
#
loop_
_entity_poly.entity_id
_entity_poly.type
_entity_poly.pdbx_seq_one_letter_code
_entity_poly.pdbx_strand_id
1 'polypeptide(L)'
;MDLQASVYIADRHGLIGSSLHDKLIQLGCEKVISDPLRESALGDFNRVDGLFSRARPEFVFLIGGASGGIGANQKSPADLMLDNLLVNCHVIENARRHGTQKLLYLASSCIYPKFVEQPMSVESLMSGGLEPTNEPYAVAKLAGLYLCRAYRQQFQVKFIAAIPANVFGPGDDFSLEDSHVIAALIRKMHEAKISRQSEVVIWGSGLPRREFVFAEDMADACIFLMDHYDGAEPVNVGVGADWSIRQLAEMIAEVVGFAGNLVFDPSKPDGMPAKLLDSSVLQKMGWRAKNSLRDGLLKTYQWFANEGMNRDRDASAIL
;
A
#
# COMPACT_ATOMS: atom_id res chain seq x y z
N MET A 1 5.50 -18.73 10.23
CA MET A 1 5.34 -17.92 11.48
C MET A 1 4.56 -18.76 12.48
N ASP A 2 4.98 -18.81 13.75
CA ASP A 2 4.21 -19.48 14.80
C ASP A 2 2.97 -18.61 15.13
N LEU A 3 1.78 -19.21 15.09
CA LEU A 3 0.52 -18.52 15.39
C LEU A 3 0.38 -18.14 16.88
N GLN A 4 1.21 -18.75 17.75
CA GLN A 4 1.30 -18.41 19.18
C GLN A 4 2.30 -17.29 19.48
N ALA A 5 3.08 -16.87 18.48
CA ALA A 5 4.04 -15.77 18.62
C ALA A 5 3.36 -14.41 18.67
N SER A 6 4.04 -13.45 19.30
CA SER A 6 3.57 -12.06 19.34
C SER A 6 3.85 -11.33 18.01
N VAL A 7 2.79 -10.76 17.41
CA VAL A 7 2.84 -10.09 16.11
C VAL A 7 2.47 -8.61 16.27
N TYR A 8 3.31 -7.74 15.76
CA TYR A 8 3.01 -6.31 15.68
C TYR A 8 2.81 -5.86 14.24
N ILE A 9 1.74 -5.09 14.00
CA ILE A 9 1.43 -4.46 12.72
C ILE A 9 1.59 -2.95 12.91
N ALA A 10 2.66 -2.38 12.35
CA ALA A 10 2.83 -0.94 12.29
C ALA A 10 1.90 -0.38 11.21
N ASP A 11 0.95 0.46 11.61
CA ASP A 11 -0.21 0.93 10.85
C ASP A 11 -1.32 -0.13 10.67
N ARG A 12 -1.80 -0.65 11.78
CA ARG A 12 -2.91 -1.61 11.82
C ARG A 12 -4.21 -1.07 11.23
N HIS A 13 -4.43 0.24 11.27
CA HIS A 13 -5.70 0.87 10.91
C HIS A 13 -5.78 1.30 9.44
N GLY A 14 -4.66 1.27 8.72
CA GLY A 14 -4.62 1.50 7.27
C GLY A 14 -5.20 0.35 6.46
N LEU A 15 -5.37 0.57 5.16
CA LEU A 15 -5.94 -0.38 4.20
C LEU A 15 -5.33 -1.79 4.30
N ILE A 16 -4.00 -1.88 4.23
CA ILE A 16 -3.30 -3.17 4.27
C ILE A 16 -3.27 -3.71 5.71
N GLY A 17 -3.07 -2.84 6.70
CA GLY A 17 -2.96 -3.23 8.10
C GLY A 17 -4.22 -3.85 8.65
N SER A 18 -5.39 -3.31 8.32
CA SER A 18 -6.68 -3.88 8.72
C SER A 18 -6.91 -5.25 8.08
N SER A 19 -6.67 -5.37 6.77
CA SER A 19 -6.78 -6.65 6.05
C SER A 19 -5.82 -7.70 6.59
N LEU A 20 -4.58 -7.30 6.94
CA LEU A 20 -3.58 -8.19 7.53
C LEU A 20 -3.98 -8.63 8.94
N HIS A 21 -4.48 -7.71 9.77
CA HIS A 21 -5.00 -8.01 11.10
C HIS A 21 -6.11 -9.07 11.03
N ASP A 22 -7.12 -8.81 10.20
CA ASP A 22 -8.27 -9.71 10.07
C ASP A 22 -7.85 -11.09 9.57
N LYS A 23 -6.91 -11.14 8.64
CA LYS A 23 -6.34 -12.40 8.13
C LYS A 23 -5.58 -13.16 9.22
N LEU A 24 -4.78 -12.50 10.03
CA LEU A 24 -4.06 -13.13 11.14
C LEU A 24 -5.02 -13.70 12.19
N ILE A 25 -6.08 -12.96 12.53
CA ILE A 25 -7.12 -13.47 13.45
C ILE A 25 -7.84 -14.69 12.85
N GLN A 26 -8.21 -14.65 11.56
CA GLN A 26 -8.83 -15.78 10.86
C GLN A 26 -7.93 -17.04 10.85
N LEU A 27 -6.61 -16.87 10.81
CA LEU A 27 -5.64 -17.97 10.89
C LEU A 27 -5.42 -18.48 12.32
N GLY A 28 -6.02 -17.83 13.34
CA GLY A 28 -5.89 -18.22 14.73
C GLY A 28 -4.69 -17.60 15.45
N CYS A 29 -4.14 -16.49 14.95
CA CYS A 29 -3.10 -15.75 15.67
C CYS A 29 -3.72 -15.03 16.88
N GLU A 30 -3.39 -15.49 18.09
CA GLU A 30 -4.00 -14.99 19.33
C GLU A 30 -3.31 -13.74 19.88
N LYS A 31 -2.04 -13.50 19.53
CA LYS A 31 -1.21 -12.43 20.10
C LYS A 31 -0.88 -11.33 19.10
N VAL A 32 -1.89 -10.86 18.38
CA VAL A 32 -1.73 -9.64 17.60
C VAL A 32 -1.74 -8.45 18.56
N ILE A 33 -0.61 -7.76 18.64
CA ILE A 33 -0.41 -6.64 19.57
C ILE A 33 -1.34 -5.51 19.17
N SER A 34 -2.31 -5.23 20.04
CA SER A 34 -3.19 -4.09 19.94
C SER A 34 -2.51 -2.89 20.58
N ASP A 35 -2.00 -1.99 19.77
CA ASP A 35 -1.52 -0.69 20.26
C ASP A 35 -2.36 0.42 19.59
N PRO A 36 -2.85 1.39 20.36
CA PRO A 36 -3.55 2.56 19.84
C PRO A 36 -2.61 3.56 19.15
N LEU A 37 -1.32 3.24 18.96
CA LEU A 37 -0.42 4.12 18.21
C LEU A 37 -0.95 4.27 16.78
N ARG A 38 -1.49 5.46 16.51
CA ARG A 38 -1.80 5.89 15.17
C ARG A 38 -0.49 6.16 14.43
N GLU A 39 -0.55 6.23 13.11
CA GLU A 39 0.59 6.48 12.23
C GLU A 39 1.47 7.65 12.70
N SER A 40 0.87 8.79 13.08
CA SER A 40 1.57 9.96 13.65
C SER A 40 2.39 9.67 14.92
N ALA A 41 2.06 8.61 15.64
CA ALA A 41 2.79 8.23 16.85
C ALA A 41 4.01 7.34 16.55
N LEU A 42 4.09 6.72 15.37
CA LEU A 42 5.26 5.97 14.92
C LEU A 42 6.45 6.90 14.59
N GLY A 43 6.19 8.18 14.35
CA GLY A 43 7.19 9.22 14.21
C GLY A 43 7.89 9.62 15.52
N ASP A 44 7.43 9.14 16.69
CA ASP A 44 8.04 9.40 18.00
C ASP A 44 8.84 8.17 18.47
N PHE A 45 10.16 8.31 18.50
CA PHE A 45 11.07 7.23 18.90
C PHE A 45 10.74 6.65 20.29
N ASN A 46 10.48 7.51 21.28
CA ASN A 46 10.24 7.06 22.65
C ASN A 46 8.95 6.26 22.80
N ARG A 47 7.93 6.63 22.04
CA ARG A 47 6.66 5.87 22.00
C ARG A 47 6.87 4.49 21.39
N VAL A 48 7.59 4.41 20.25
CA VAL A 48 7.91 3.15 19.61
C VAL A 48 8.79 2.28 20.50
N ASP A 49 9.85 2.85 21.12
CA ASP A 49 10.72 2.13 22.06
C ASP A 49 9.92 1.59 23.26
N GLY A 50 9.04 2.41 23.83
CA GLY A 50 8.16 2.01 24.93
C GLY A 50 7.22 0.86 24.55
N LEU A 51 6.67 0.84 23.33
CA LEU A 51 5.87 -0.26 22.82
C LEU A 51 6.71 -1.55 22.71
N PHE A 52 7.83 -1.48 22.00
CA PHE A 52 8.69 -2.65 21.79
C PHE A 52 9.27 -3.20 23.09
N SER A 53 9.61 -2.32 24.05
CA SER A 53 10.08 -2.71 25.38
C SER A 53 9.05 -3.55 26.15
N ARG A 54 7.77 -3.13 26.11
CA ARG A 54 6.66 -3.81 26.80
C ARG A 54 6.20 -5.06 26.09
N ALA A 55 5.95 -4.94 24.78
CA ALA A 55 5.27 -5.97 24.01
C ALA A 55 6.21 -7.03 23.43
N ARG A 56 7.51 -6.70 23.23
CA ARG A 56 8.53 -7.62 22.69
C ARG A 56 8.04 -8.40 21.47
N PRO A 57 7.59 -7.75 20.37
CA PRO A 57 7.04 -8.46 19.23
C PRO A 57 8.08 -9.37 18.59
N GLU A 58 7.73 -10.65 18.42
CA GLU A 58 8.56 -11.64 17.74
C GLU A 58 8.53 -11.44 16.22
N PHE A 59 7.37 -11.05 15.67
CA PHE A 59 7.19 -10.73 14.25
C PHE A 59 6.64 -9.31 14.09
N VAL A 60 7.20 -8.59 13.12
CA VAL A 60 6.80 -7.21 12.82
C VAL A 60 6.47 -7.07 11.35
N PHE A 61 5.28 -6.55 11.06
CA PHE A 61 4.89 -6.07 9.73
C PHE A 61 4.96 -4.54 9.72
N LEU A 62 5.99 -4.00 9.10
CA LEU A 62 6.14 -2.55 8.91
C LEU A 62 5.53 -2.18 7.56
N ILE A 63 4.25 -1.88 7.58
CA ILE A 63 3.44 -1.50 6.42
C ILE A 63 3.11 -0.01 6.39
N GLY A 64 3.26 0.67 7.51
CA GLY A 64 2.87 2.05 7.70
C GLY A 64 3.77 3.08 7.01
N GLY A 65 3.35 4.30 7.18
CA GLY A 65 3.91 5.52 6.61
C GLY A 65 2.87 6.23 5.75
N ALA A 66 2.79 7.55 5.89
CA ALA A 66 1.84 8.38 5.17
C ALA A 66 1.95 8.17 3.65
N SER A 67 0.82 7.99 2.99
CA SER A 67 0.75 7.82 1.54
C SER A 67 -0.42 8.61 0.97
N GLY A 68 -0.43 8.79 -0.35
CA GLY A 68 -1.52 9.47 -1.02
C GLY A 68 -1.32 9.53 -2.53
N GLY A 69 -2.32 10.02 -3.24
CA GLY A 69 -2.28 10.24 -4.67
C GLY A 69 -1.27 11.31 -5.12
N ILE A 70 -1.26 11.64 -6.41
CA ILE A 70 -0.38 12.68 -6.98
C ILE A 70 -0.65 14.02 -6.29
N GLY A 71 -1.92 14.35 -6.01
CA GLY A 71 -2.32 15.60 -5.34
C GLY A 71 -1.67 15.75 -3.97
N ALA A 72 -1.79 14.74 -3.10
CA ALA A 72 -1.20 14.73 -1.77
C ALA A 72 0.33 14.86 -1.82
N ASN A 73 0.98 14.13 -2.74
CA ASN A 73 2.43 14.20 -2.92
C ASN A 73 2.93 15.58 -3.38
N GLN A 74 2.17 16.28 -4.22
CA GLN A 74 2.51 17.64 -4.66
C GLN A 74 2.24 18.69 -3.57
N LYS A 75 1.21 18.49 -2.74
CA LYS A 75 0.81 19.41 -1.68
C LYS A 75 1.72 19.35 -0.46
N SER A 76 2.16 18.15 -0.05
CA SER A 76 2.90 17.92 1.20
C SER A 76 4.13 17.00 1.00
N PRO A 77 5.05 17.32 0.08
CA PRO A 77 6.17 16.43 -0.23
C PRO A 77 7.15 16.26 0.94
N ALA A 78 7.39 17.32 1.72
CA ALA A 78 8.30 17.26 2.87
C ALA A 78 7.72 16.44 4.01
N ASP A 79 6.44 16.60 4.32
CA ASP A 79 5.77 15.85 5.38
C ASP A 79 5.74 14.36 5.05
N LEU A 80 5.32 14.00 3.82
CA LEU A 80 5.30 12.62 3.36
C LEU A 80 6.68 11.96 3.41
N MET A 81 7.74 12.70 3.04
CA MET A 81 9.10 12.18 3.13
C MET A 81 9.53 11.99 4.57
N LEU A 82 9.37 13.00 5.41
CA LEU A 82 9.82 13.00 6.80
C LEU A 82 9.11 11.92 7.61
N ASP A 83 7.79 11.85 7.53
CA ASP A 83 7.00 10.86 8.26
C ASP A 83 7.44 9.43 7.92
N ASN A 84 7.57 9.11 6.62
CA ASN A 84 8.03 7.79 6.21
C ASN A 84 9.45 7.47 6.68
N LEU A 85 10.38 8.44 6.64
CA LEU A 85 11.74 8.24 7.14
C LEU A 85 11.75 7.96 8.64
N LEU A 86 11.03 8.75 9.44
CA LEU A 86 10.94 8.57 10.89
C LEU A 86 10.32 7.22 11.25
N VAL A 87 9.20 6.85 10.65
CA VAL A 87 8.54 5.56 10.88
C VAL A 87 9.49 4.40 10.54
N ASN A 88 10.12 4.44 9.37
CA ASN A 88 11.07 3.41 8.96
C ASN A 88 12.23 3.27 9.95
N CYS A 89 12.89 4.38 10.30
CA CYS A 89 14.03 4.37 11.21
C CYS A 89 13.65 3.87 12.61
N HIS A 90 12.53 4.36 13.15
CA HIS A 90 12.14 4.05 14.52
C HIS A 90 11.70 2.59 14.67
N VAL A 91 10.88 2.10 13.76
CA VAL A 91 10.38 0.72 13.83
C VAL A 91 11.50 -0.29 13.55
N ILE A 92 12.34 -0.08 12.52
CA ILE A 92 13.44 -0.99 12.18
C ILE A 92 14.47 -1.04 13.30
N GLU A 93 14.88 0.11 13.86
CA GLU A 93 15.85 0.12 14.97
C GLU A 93 15.28 -0.52 16.23
N ASN A 94 14.03 -0.24 16.59
CA ASN A 94 13.42 -0.84 17.78
C ASN A 94 13.19 -2.35 17.62
N ALA A 95 12.83 -2.82 16.43
CA ALA A 95 12.74 -4.25 16.14
C ALA A 95 14.09 -4.95 16.39
N ARG A 96 15.20 -4.35 15.94
CA ARG A 96 16.55 -4.88 16.21
C ARG A 96 16.90 -4.85 17.71
N ARG A 97 16.71 -3.69 18.37
CA ARG A 97 17.09 -3.49 19.79
C ARG A 97 16.36 -4.43 20.72
N HIS A 98 15.10 -4.72 20.43
CA HIS A 98 14.24 -5.53 21.29
C HIS A 98 14.16 -7.02 20.87
N GLY A 99 14.97 -7.44 19.88
CA GLY A 99 15.17 -8.85 19.53
C GLY A 99 14.03 -9.44 18.70
N THR A 100 13.37 -8.65 17.87
CA THR A 100 12.39 -9.15 16.88
C THR A 100 13.04 -10.23 16.02
N GLN A 101 12.40 -11.39 15.92
CA GLN A 101 12.90 -12.53 15.16
C GLN A 101 12.89 -12.28 13.65
N LYS A 102 11.80 -11.67 13.16
CA LYS A 102 11.67 -11.34 11.74
C LYS A 102 10.81 -10.10 11.53
N LEU A 103 11.22 -9.25 10.58
CA LEU A 103 10.49 -8.06 10.16
C LEU A 103 10.26 -8.10 8.66
N LEU A 104 9.03 -7.83 8.22
CA LEU A 104 8.70 -7.54 6.83
C LEU A 104 8.45 -6.04 6.68
N TYR A 105 9.26 -5.40 5.84
CA TYR A 105 9.07 -4.01 5.42
C TYR A 105 8.32 -3.96 4.09
N LEU A 106 7.25 -3.17 4.04
CA LEU A 106 6.50 -2.92 2.82
C LEU A 106 6.94 -1.59 2.19
N ALA A 107 7.66 -1.70 1.07
CA ALA A 107 8.07 -0.55 0.26
C ALA A 107 6.91 -0.04 -0.62
N SER A 108 7.20 0.41 -1.82
CA SER A 108 6.21 0.86 -2.82
C SER A 108 6.78 0.69 -4.22
N SER A 109 5.95 0.37 -5.20
CA SER A 109 6.36 0.38 -6.61
C SER A 109 6.78 1.76 -7.14
N CYS A 110 6.57 2.83 -6.38
CA CYS A 110 7.08 4.17 -6.70
C CYS A 110 8.61 4.28 -6.64
N ILE A 111 9.31 3.33 -5.99
CA ILE A 111 10.77 3.32 -5.88
C ILE A 111 11.49 2.90 -7.16
N TYR A 112 10.75 2.45 -8.17
CA TYR A 112 11.30 2.15 -9.49
C TYR A 112 11.52 3.41 -10.32
N PRO A 113 12.53 3.40 -11.23
CA PRO A 113 12.73 4.51 -12.15
C PRO A 113 11.49 4.80 -12.99
N LYS A 114 11.26 6.09 -13.31
CA LYS A 114 10.13 6.52 -14.15
C LYS A 114 10.08 5.80 -15.50
N PHE A 115 11.24 5.65 -16.11
CA PHE A 115 11.43 4.96 -17.39
C PHE A 115 12.25 3.70 -17.15
N VAL A 116 11.58 2.58 -17.09
CA VAL A 116 12.17 1.27 -16.84
C VAL A 116 11.46 0.23 -17.69
N GLU A 117 12.17 -0.82 -18.09
CA GLU A 117 11.62 -1.95 -18.84
C GLU A 117 10.51 -2.66 -18.03
N GLN A 118 9.48 -3.09 -18.72
CA GLN A 118 8.34 -3.78 -18.13
C GLN A 118 8.38 -5.27 -18.49
N PRO A 119 8.10 -6.17 -17.53
CA PRO A 119 7.79 -5.92 -16.14
C PRO A 119 9.02 -5.47 -15.33
N MET A 120 8.79 -4.60 -14.31
CA MET A 120 9.84 -4.00 -13.49
C MET A 120 10.52 -5.06 -12.61
N SER A 121 11.80 -5.33 -12.85
CA SER A 121 12.59 -6.23 -12.04
C SER A 121 13.32 -5.52 -10.91
N VAL A 122 13.62 -6.23 -9.81
CA VAL A 122 14.31 -5.65 -8.64
C VAL A 122 15.72 -5.16 -8.96
N GLU A 123 16.37 -5.70 -10.00
CA GLU A 123 17.67 -5.29 -10.48
C GLU A 123 17.67 -3.88 -11.08
N SER A 124 16.50 -3.40 -11.51
CA SER A 124 16.36 -2.06 -12.07
C SER A 124 16.22 -0.95 -11.01
N LEU A 125 16.20 -1.29 -9.72
CA LEU A 125 16.21 -0.29 -8.66
C LEU A 125 17.45 0.61 -8.76
N MET A 126 17.24 1.93 -8.63
CA MET A 126 18.30 2.96 -8.76
C MET A 126 18.99 3.04 -10.12
N SER A 127 18.47 2.42 -11.16
CA SER A 127 19.05 2.51 -12.51
C SER A 127 18.70 3.81 -13.26
N GLY A 128 17.84 4.66 -12.70
CA GLY A 128 17.40 5.92 -13.31
C GLY A 128 16.65 6.82 -12.33
N GLY A 129 16.22 8.00 -12.82
CA GLY A 129 15.47 8.96 -12.04
C GLY A 129 14.05 8.48 -11.70
N LEU A 130 13.56 8.83 -10.52
CA LEU A 130 12.23 8.51 -10.05
C LEU A 130 11.16 9.39 -10.72
N GLU A 131 9.88 9.07 -10.51
CA GLU A 131 8.77 9.92 -10.97
C GLU A 131 8.72 11.22 -10.15
N PRO A 132 8.90 12.40 -10.78
CA PRO A 132 9.03 13.66 -10.05
C PRO A 132 7.81 14.03 -9.18
N THR A 133 6.62 13.56 -9.55
CA THR A 133 5.38 13.90 -8.81
C THR A 133 5.30 13.28 -7.42
N ASN A 134 6.10 12.23 -7.13
CA ASN A 134 6.14 11.55 -5.83
C ASN A 134 7.56 11.16 -5.40
N GLU A 135 8.59 11.80 -5.97
CA GLU A 135 9.99 11.47 -5.71
C GLU A 135 10.36 11.50 -4.22
N PRO A 136 9.97 12.51 -3.40
CA PRO A 136 10.31 12.54 -1.98
C PRO A 136 9.77 11.32 -1.21
N TYR A 137 8.53 10.93 -1.44
CA TYR A 137 7.94 9.71 -0.88
C TYR A 137 8.68 8.45 -1.34
N ALA A 138 8.97 8.35 -2.63
CA ALA A 138 9.66 7.20 -3.20
C ALA A 138 11.08 7.05 -2.62
N VAL A 139 11.82 8.16 -2.43
CA VAL A 139 13.14 8.15 -1.77
C VAL A 139 13.04 7.65 -0.33
N ALA A 140 12.04 8.09 0.44
CA ALA A 140 11.85 7.62 1.81
C ALA A 140 11.54 6.10 1.86
N LYS A 141 10.71 5.60 0.94
CA LYS A 141 10.43 4.16 0.84
C LYS A 141 11.65 3.36 0.39
N LEU A 142 12.44 3.88 -0.52
CA LEU A 142 13.71 3.27 -0.94
C LEU A 142 14.71 3.23 0.21
N ALA A 143 14.81 4.30 1.01
CA ALA A 143 15.69 4.35 2.19
C ALA A 143 15.34 3.24 3.21
N GLY A 144 14.04 2.99 3.47
CA GLY A 144 13.61 1.90 4.36
C GLY A 144 14.03 0.52 3.86
N LEU A 145 13.93 0.28 2.55
CA LEU A 145 14.41 -0.97 1.92
C LEU A 145 15.91 -1.15 2.13
N TYR A 146 16.70 -0.13 1.83
CA TYR A 146 18.16 -0.18 2.02
C TYR A 146 18.55 -0.28 3.49
N LEU A 147 17.78 0.32 4.39
CA LEU A 147 17.99 0.18 5.83
C LEU A 147 17.80 -1.28 6.28
N CYS A 148 16.76 -1.96 5.83
CA CYS A 148 16.58 -3.40 6.09
C CYS A 148 17.77 -4.24 5.59
N ARG A 149 18.27 -3.98 4.38
CA ARG A 149 19.44 -4.66 3.81
C ARG A 149 20.70 -4.41 4.65
N ALA A 150 20.96 -3.17 5.04
CA ALA A 150 22.11 -2.79 5.87
C ALA A 150 22.04 -3.48 7.26
N TYR A 151 20.85 -3.53 7.86
CA TYR A 151 20.66 -4.22 9.16
C TYR A 151 20.87 -5.73 9.04
N ARG A 152 20.39 -6.36 7.97
CA ARG A 152 20.70 -7.78 7.70
C ARG A 152 22.20 -8.01 7.62
N GLN A 153 22.90 -7.17 6.86
CA GLN A 153 24.35 -7.32 6.67
C GLN A 153 25.12 -7.12 7.97
N GLN A 154 24.80 -6.08 8.73
CA GLN A 154 25.56 -5.71 9.93
C GLN A 154 25.20 -6.55 11.16
N PHE A 155 23.92 -6.81 11.37
CA PHE A 155 23.42 -7.42 12.61
C PHE A 155 22.88 -8.84 12.44
N GLN A 156 22.93 -9.39 11.22
CA GLN A 156 22.44 -10.74 10.90
C GLN A 156 20.98 -11.00 11.28
N VAL A 157 20.16 -9.92 11.26
CA VAL A 157 18.72 -10.00 11.54
C VAL A 157 17.93 -10.42 10.29
N LYS A 158 16.75 -11.04 10.49
CA LYS A 158 15.89 -11.49 9.40
C LYS A 158 14.89 -10.41 8.98
N PHE A 159 15.38 -9.26 8.50
CA PHE A 159 14.55 -8.19 7.99
C PHE A 159 14.43 -8.31 6.48
N ILE A 160 13.23 -8.58 5.99
CA ILE A 160 12.91 -8.76 4.58
C ILE A 160 12.11 -7.58 4.05
N ALA A 161 12.13 -7.37 2.74
CA ALA A 161 11.36 -6.30 2.11
C ALA A 161 10.49 -6.85 0.98
N ALA A 162 9.28 -6.28 0.84
CA ALA A 162 8.37 -6.53 -0.27
C ALA A 162 8.01 -5.22 -0.97
N ILE A 163 7.82 -5.28 -2.28
CA ILE A 163 7.44 -4.14 -3.12
C ILE A 163 6.06 -4.42 -3.70
N PRO A 164 5.00 -3.79 -3.19
CA PRO A 164 3.64 -4.01 -3.65
C PRO A 164 3.35 -3.27 -4.96
N ALA A 165 2.49 -3.84 -5.80
CA ALA A 165 1.72 -3.11 -6.80
C ALA A 165 0.74 -2.13 -6.12
N ASN A 166 -0.13 -1.42 -6.88
CA ASN A 166 -1.08 -0.52 -6.26
C ASN A 166 -2.14 -1.32 -5.50
N VAL A 167 -2.18 -1.13 -4.19
CA VAL A 167 -3.15 -1.82 -3.33
C VAL A 167 -4.46 -1.05 -3.29
N PHE A 168 -5.58 -1.76 -3.27
CA PHE A 168 -6.92 -1.21 -3.14
C PHE A 168 -7.84 -2.16 -2.38
N GLY A 169 -8.91 -1.65 -1.77
CA GLY A 169 -9.86 -2.50 -1.06
C GLY A 169 -10.78 -1.73 -0.11
N PRO A 170 -11.60 -2.47 0.68
CA PRO A 170 -12.36 -1.91 1.79
C PRO A 170 -11.46 -1.18 2.79
N GLY A 171 -11.88 0.00 3.25
CA GLY A 171 -11.08 0.79 4.20
C GLY A 171 -10.04 1.70 3.56
N ASP A 172 -9.97 1.78 2.21
CA ASP A 172 -9.14 2.76 1.51
C ASP A 172 -9.60 4.20 1.81
N ASP A 173 -8.74 5.18 1.52
CA ASP A 173 -9.10 6.59 1.57
C ASP A 173 -9.90 6.98 0.31
N PHE A 174 -11.12 7.40 0.51
CA PHE A 174 -12.03 7.86 -0.56
C PHE A 174 -12.11 9.40 -0.64
N SER A 175 -11.20 10.15 -0.04
CA SER A 175 -11.16 11.60 -0.18
C SER A 175 -11.04 12.01 -1.66
N LEU A 176 -11.63 13.18 -2.03
CA LEU A 176 -11.67 13.59 -3.44
C LEU A 176 -10.33 14.09 -3.96
N GLU A 177 -9.48 14.62 -3.09
CA GLU A 177 -8.23 15.30 -3.48
C GLU A 177 -7.00 14.41 -3.31
N ASP A 178 -6.94 13.61 -2.24
CA ASP A 178 -5.72 12.93 -1.80
C ASP A 178 -5.75 11.42 -2.05
N SER A 179 -6.92 10.84 -2.41
CA SER A 179 -7.08 9.40 -2.57
C SER A 179 -6.38 8.81 -3.80
N HIS A 180 -6.18 7.50 -3.76
CA HIS A 180 -5.69 6.73 -4.91
C HIS A 180 -6.77 6.57 -5.99
N VAL A 181 -6.34 6.27 -7.22
CA VAL A 181 -7.17 6.30 -8.43
C VAL A 181 -8.45 5.44 -8.33
N ILE A 182 -8.40 4.24 -7.75
CA ILE A 182 -9.59 3.37 -7.63
C ILE A 182 -10.61 4.00 -6.69
N ALA A 183 -10.18 4.43 -5.50
CA ALA A 183 -11.05 5.05 -4.50
C ALA A 183 -11.66 6.36 -5.04
N ALA A 184 -10.85 7.22 -5.68
CA ALA A 184 -11.32 8.45 -6.33
C ALA A 184 -12.38 8.19 -7.41
N LEU A 185 -12.16 7.19 -8.28
CA LEU A 185 -13.09 6.87 -9.36
C LEU A 185 -14.39 6.26 -8.83
N ILE A 186 -14.32 5.35 -7.84
CA ILE A 186 -15.51 4.79 -7.19
C ILE A 186 -16.36 5.90 -6.60
N ARG A 187 -15.77 6.82 -5.83
CA ARG A 187 -16.49 7.93 -5.21
C ARG A 187 -17.11 8.85 -6.25
N LYS A 188 -16.33 9.33 -7.21
CA LYS A 188 -16.81 10.23 -8.28
C LYS A 188 -17.99 9.63 -9.04
N MET A 189 -17.90 8.35 -9.44
CA MET A 189 -18.95 7.69 -10.19
C MET A 189 -20.19 7.39 -9.33
N HIS A 190 -20.00 7.07 -8.06
CA HIS A 190 -21.10 6.88 -7.12
C HIS A 190 -21.88 8.19 -6.91
N GLU A 191 -21.18 9.29 -6.63
CA GLU A 191 -21.81 10.62 -6.45
C GLU A 191 -22.50 11.08 -7.73
N ALA A 192 -21.88 10.90 -8.91
CA ALA A 192 -22.46 11.22 -10.20
C ALA A 192 -23.72 10.38 -10.49
N LYS A 193 -23.72 9.09 -10.14
CA LYS A 193 -24.90 8.22 -10.26
C LYS A 193 -26.06 8.71 -9.40
N ILE A 194 -25.80 9.03 -8.11
CA ILE A 194 -26.84 9.51 -7.20
C ILE A 194 -27.40 10.85 -7.63
N SER A 195 -26.54 11.79 -8.03
CA SER A 195 -26.94 13.13 -8.51
C SER A 195 -27.39 13.15 -9.96
N ARG A 196 -27.45 11.99 -10.65
CA ARG A 196 -27.88 11.83 -12.05
C ARG A 196 -27.07 12.70 -13.03
N GLN A 197 -25.77 12.86 -12.78
CA GLN A 197 -24.88 13.56 -13.70
C GLN A 197 -24.67 12.75 -14.97
N SER A 198 -24.57 13.43 -16.10
CA SER A 198 -24.38 12.82 -17.41
C SER A 198 -22.94 12.42 -17.69
N GLU A 199 -21.97 12.93 -16.92
CA GLU A 199 -20.53 12.69 -17.13
C GLU A 199 -19.71 12.73 -15.85
N VAL A 200 -18.55 12.05 -15.89
CA VAL A 200 -17.50 12.10 -14.85
C VAL A 200 -16.18 12.46 -15.52
N VAL A 201 -15.50 13.49 -14.98
CA VAL A 201 -14.18 13.90 -15.46
C VAL A 201 -13.09 13.09 -14.73
N ILE A 202 -12.23 12.46 -15.53
CA ILE A 202 -11.10 11.64 -15.11
C ILE A 202 -9.81 12.36 -15.47
N TRP A 203 -8.89 12.51 -14.51
CA TRP A 203 -7.61 13.17 -14.75
C TRP A 203 -6.71 12.34 -15.66
N GLY A 204 -5.98 13.01 -16.55
CA GLY A 204 -5.03 12.41 -17.47
C GLY A 204 -5.64 11.92 -18.78
N SER A 205 -4.82 11.30 -19.60
CA SER A 205 -5.20 10.78 -20.92
C SER A 205 -5.99 9.47 -20.87
N GLY A 206 -5.93 8.75 -19.74
CA GLY A 206 -6.47 7.39 -19.60
C GLY A 206 -5.57 6.31 -20.19
N LEU A 207 -4.42 6.66 -20.77
CA LEU A 207 -3.49 5.71 -21.41
C LEU A 207 -2.54 4.98 -20.42
N PRO A 208 -2.06 5.61 -19.32
CA PRO A 208 -1.15 4.95 -18.39
C PRO A 208 -1.69 3.63 -17.88
N ARG A 209 -0.78 2.67 -17.70
CA ARG A 209 -1.12 1.33 -17.26
C ARG A 209 -0.67 1.08 -15.84
N ARG A 210 -1.50 0.42 -15.05
CA ARG A 210 -1.25 0.11 -13.63
C ARG A 210 -1.64 -1.32 -13.30
N GLU A 211 -0.83 -1.93 -12.47
CA GLU A 211 -1.13 -3.18 -11.80
C GLU A 211 -1.79 -2.89 -10.46
N PHE A 212 -2.83 -3.65 -10.12
CA PHE A 212 -3.60 -3.52 -8.89
C PHE A 212 -3.66 -4.85 -8.15
N VAL A 213 -3.48 -4.81 -6.83
CA VAL A 213 -3.60 -5.96 -5.94
C VAL A 213 -4.65 -5.67 -4.86
N PHE A 214 -5.55 -6.61 -4.66
CA PHE A 214 -6.60 -6.47 -3.64
C PHE A 214 -6.01 -6.63 -2.24
N ALA A 215 -6.48 -5.84 -1.27
CA ALA A 215 -5.89 -5.74 0.07
C ALA A 215 -5.84 -7.09 0.80
N GLU A 216 -6.86 -7.96 0.63
CA GLU A 216 -6.84 -9.32 1.20
C GLU A 216 -5.73 -10.18 0.59
N ASP A 217 -5.46 -10.07 -0.72
CA ASP A 217 -4.37 -10.79 -1.38
C ASP A 217 -3.02 -10.22 -0.95
N MET A 218 -2.92 -8.90 -0.75
CA MET A 218 -1.71 -8.27 -0.22
C MET A 218 -1.40 -8.76 1.19
N ALA A 219 -2.41 -8.85 2.07
CA ALA A 219 -2.28 -9.39 3.42
C ALA A 219 -1.81 -10.86 3.38
N ASP A 220 -2.43 -11.68 2.51
CA ASP A 220 -2.04 -13.09 2.29
C ASP A 220 -0.58 -13.19 1.81
N ALA A 221 -0.14 -12.32 0.90
CA ALA A 221 1.24 -12.27 0.43
C ALA A 221 2.23 -11.88 1.52
N CYS A 222 1.89 -10.91 2.37
CA CYS A 222 2.72 -10.52 3.52
C CYS A 222 2.94 -11.69 4.49
N ILE A 223 1.88 -12.42 4.83
CA ILE A 223 1.97 -13.60 5.70
C ILE A 223 2.79 -14.70 5.01
N PHE A 224 2.53 -14.97 3.73
CA PHE A 224 3.28 -15.95 2.96
C PHE A 224 4.78 -15.64 2.96
N LEU A 225 5.18 -14.39 2.71
CA LEU A 225 6.59 -13.96 2.74
C LEU A 225 7.19 -14.06 4.14
N MET A 226 6.41 -13.73 5.18
CA MET A 226 6.85 -13.88 6.57
C MET A 226 7.18 -15.33 6.87
N ASP A 227 6.45 -16.29 6.30
CA ASP A 227 6.65 -17.72 6.53
C ASP A 227 7.76 -18.33 5.67
N HIS A 228 7.82 -17.96 4.39
CA HIS A 228 8.55 -18.74 3.38
C HIS A 228 9.76 -18.02 2.79
N TYR A 229 9.97 -16.73 3.06
CA TYR A 229 11.05 -15.96 2.46
C TYR A 229 12.03 -15.45 3.51
N ASP A 230 13.32 -15.70 3.31
CA ASP A 230 14.40 -15.18 4.18
C ASP A 230 15.59 -14.64 3.34
N GLY A 231 15.31 -14.19 2.12
CA GLY A 231 16.32 -13.58 1.24
C GLY A 231 16.63 -12.12 1.62
N ALA A 232 17.78 -11.64 1.17
CA ALA A 232 18.19 -10.23 1.33
C ALA A 232 17.59 -9.32 0.25
N GLU A 233 17.29 -9.88 -0.93
CA GLU A 233 16.70 -9.12 -2.03
C GLU A 233 15.21 -8.85 -1.76
N PRO A 234 14.67 -7.70 -2.18
CA PRO A 234 13.24 -7.45 -2.05
C PRO A 234 12.43 -8.35 -2.99
N VAL A 235 11.17 -8.60 -2.65
CA VAL A 235 10.25 -9.39 -3.47
C VAL A 235 9.13 -8.52 -3.98
N ASN A 236 8.94 -8.49 -5.31
CA ASN A 236 7.79 -7.84 -5.93
C ASN A 236 6.49 -8.63 -5.64
N VAL A 237 5.45 -7.91 -5.21
CA VAL A 237 4.12 -8.47 -4.95
C VAL A 237 3.12 -7.85 -5.91
N GLY A 238 2.80 -8.58 -6.96
CA GLY A 238 1.85 -8.21 -8.01
C GLY A 238 1.05 -9.41 -8.49
N VAL A 239 0.07 -9.15 -9.33
CA VAL A 239 -0.83 -10.15 -9.91
C VAL A 239 -0.41 -10.61 -11.32
N GLY A 240 0.58 -9.91 -11.92
CA GLY A 240 1.10 -10.21 -13.26
C GLY A 240 0.21 -9.70 -14.40
N ALA A 241 -0.70 -8.76 -14.13
CA ALA A 241 -1.55 -8.13 -15.13
C ALA A 241 -1.73 -6.63 -14.81
N ASP A 242 -1.78 -5.81 -15.85
CA ASP A 242 -2.02 -4.37 -15.73
C ASP A 242 -3.19 -3.93 -16.61
N TRP A 243 -3.79 -2.81 -16.28
CA TRP A 243 -4.91 -2.20 -16.98
C TRP A 243 -4.61 -0.72 -17.26
N SER A 244 -5.05 -0.21 -18.41
CA SER A 244 -5.05 1.23 -18.63
C SER A 244 -6.04 1.90 -17.66
N ILE A 245 -5.79 3.16 -17.33
CA ILE A 245 -6.73 3.94 -16.50
C ILE A 245 -8.10 4.02 -17.16
N ARG A 246 -8.18 4.02 -18.49
CA ARG A 246 -9.44 3.94 -19.25
C ARG A 246 -10.18 2.62 -18.98
N GLN A 247 -9.50 1.47 -19.14
CA GLN A 247 -10.10 0.16 -18.89
C GLN A 247 -10.56 0.02 -17.43
N LEU A 248 -9.75 0.53 -16.50
CA LEU A 248 -10.11 0.58 -15.08
C LEU A 248 -11.37 1.40 -14.86
N ALA A 249 -11.45 2.60 -15.43
CA ALA A 249 -12.59 3.49 -15.26
C ALA A 249 -13.89 2.88 -15.85
N GLU A 250 -13.80 2.24 -17.01
CA GLU A 250 -14.91 1.51 -17.63
C GLU A 250 -15.40 0.37 -16.71
N MET A 251 -14.48 -0.43 -16.16
CA MET A 251 -14.82 -1.50 -15.21
C MET A 251 -15.45 -0.97 -13.92
N ILE A 252 -14.96 0.15 -13.38
CA ILE A 252 -15.54 0.79 -12.19
C ILE A 252 -16.94 1.32 -12.52
N ALA A 253 -17.15 1.94 -13.69
CA ALA A 253 -18.47 2.43 -14.10
C ALA A 253 -19.51 1.28 -14.15
N GLU A 254 -19.12 0.12 -14.68
CA GLU A 254 -19.96 -1.08 -14.66
C GLU A 254 -20.29 -1.54 -13.24
N VAL A 255 -19.26 -1.65 -12.36
CA VAL A 255 -19.42 -2.11 -10.97
C VAL A 255 -20.30 -1.16 -10.16
N VAL A 256 -20.10 0.14 -10.32
CA VAL A 256 -20.92 1.18 -9.68
C VAL A 256 -22.33 1.25 -10.27
N GLY A 257 -22.49 0.87 -11.54
CA GLY A 257 -23.72 1.07 -12.32
C GLY A 257 -23.92 2.53 -12.71
N PHE A 258 -22.83 3.23 -13.08
CA PHE A 258 -22.87 4.57 -13.64
C PHE A 258 -23.00 4.47 -15.16
N ALA A 259 -24.06 5.06 -15.71
CA ALA A 259 -24.40 5.00 -17.14
C ALA A 259 -24.04 6.27 -17.94
N GLY A 260 -23.36 7.24 -17.32
CA GLY A 260 -22.93 8.48 -17.97
C GLY A 260 -21.62 8.32 -18.73
N ASN A 261 -21.16 9.42 -19.32
CA ASN A 261 -19.93 9.46 -20.11
C ASN A 261 -18.69 9.60 -19.22
N LEU A 262 -17.59 8.95 -19.61
CA LEU A 262 -16.26 9.11 -19.02
C LEU A 262 -15.46 10.11 -19.88
N VAL A 263 -15.14 11.28 -19.33
CA VAL A 263 -14.42 12.37 -20.00
C VAL A 263 -13.01 12.45 -19.43
N PHE A 264 -11.99 12.31 -20.29
CA PHE A 264 -10.59 12.35 -19.87
C PHE A 264 -10.02 13.76 -20.05
N ASP A 265 -9.38 14.30 -19.00
CA ASP A 265 -8.75 15.63 -18.99
C ASP A 265 -7.22 15.51 -19.12
N PRO A 266 -6.66 15.61 -20.34
CA PRO A 266 -5.22 15.48 -20.56
C PRO A 266 -4.40 16.67 -20.04
N SER A 267 -5.03 17.73 -19.53
CA SER A 267 -4.31 18.83 -18.86
C SER A 267 -3.74 18.43 -17.49
N LYS A 268 -4.21 17.31 -16.93
CA LYS A 268 -3.75 16.74 -15.66
C LYS A 268 -2.66 15.71 -15.90
N PRO A 269 -1.71 15.55 -14.95
CA PRO A 269 -0.58 14.65 -15.12
C PRO A 269 -0.98 13.16 -15.18
N ASP A 270 -0.36 12.43 -16.07
CA ASP A 270 -0.52 10.97 -16.22
C ASP A 270 0.35 10.15 -15.23
N GLY A 271 1.45 10.73 -14.74
CA GLY A 271 2.45 10.01 -13.95
C GLY A 271 3.31 9.07 -14.81
N MET A 272 3.75 7.94 -14.24
CA MET A 272 4.51 6.92 -14.99
C MET A 272 3.66 6.29 -16.09
N PRO A 273 4.24 6.02 -17.29
CA PRO A 273 3.50 5.40 -18.41
C PRO A 273 2.97 3.99 -18.09
N ALA A 274 3.77 3.16 -17.44
CA ALA A 274 3.40 1.81 -17.05
C ALA A 274 4.01 1.43 -15.70
N LYS A 275 3.31 0.58 -14.94
CA LYS A 275 3.79 -0.06 -13.70
C LYS A 275 3.25 -1.49 -13.65
N LEU A 276 4.07 -2.43 -14.12
CA LEU A 276 3.85 -3.87 -13.98
C LEU A 276 5.07 -4.47 -13.28
N LEU A 277 4.87 -5.16 -12.17
CA LEU A 277 5.96 -5.76 -11.40
C LEU A 277 6.34 -7.14 -11.96
N ASP A 278 7.63 -7.43 -12.02
CA ASP A 278 8.07 -8.82 -12.17
C ASP A 278 7.88 -9.58 -10.84
N SER A 279 6.76 -10.26 -10.73
CA SER A 279 6.41 -11.07 -9.57
C SER A 279 6.82 -12.55 -9.72
N SER A 280 7.71 -12.87 -10.65
CA SER A 280 8.12 -14.24 -10.97
C SER A 280 8.73 -14.99 -9.78
N VAL A 281 9.46 -14.29 -8.91
CA VAL A 281 10.05 -14.85 -7.67
C VAL A 281 8.93 -15.36 -6.77
N LEU A 282 7.95 -14.52 -6.44
CA LEU A 282 6.83 -14.86 -5.57
C LEU A 282 5.99 -16.00 -6.17
N GLN A 283 5.80 -15.95 -7.50
CA GLN A 283 5.09 -16.99 -8.22
C GLN A 283 5.81 -18.34 -8.22
N LYS A 284 7.14 -18.36 -8.34
CA LYS A 284 7.96 -19.59 -8.24
C LYS A 284 7.95 -20.18 -6.83
N MET A 285 7.79 -19.34 -5.81
CA MET A 285 7.59 -19.79 -4.43
C MET A 285 6.21 -20.41 -4.19
N GLY A 286 5.27 -20.28 -5.14
CA GLY A 286 3.94 -20.91 -5.09
C GLY A 286 2.80 -19.96 -4.70
N TRP A 287 3.06 -18.67 -4.45
CA TRP A 287 1.98 -17.71 -4.16
C TRP A 287 1.31 -17.18 -5.44
N ARG A 288 0.01 -16.98 -5.36
CA ARG A 288 -0.82 -16.34 -6.40
C ARG A 288 -1.95 -15.56 -5.74
N ALA A 289 -2.29 -14.39 -6.29
CA ALA A 289 -3.51 -13.67 -5.93
C ALA A 289 -4.75 -14.52 -6.22
N LYS A 290 -5.74 -14.44 -5.34
CA LYS A 290 -6.99 -15.23 -5.41
C LYS A 290 -8.15 -14.43 -5.97
N ASN A 291 -8.13 -13.10 -5.80
CA ASN A 291 -9.19 -12.22 -6.26
C ASN A 291 -8.86 -11.63 -7.63
N SER A 292 -9.83 -11.66 -8.56
CA SER A 292 -9.72 -10.87 -9.78
C SER A 292 -9.88 -9.37 -9.48
N LEU A 293 -9.40 -8.49 -10.38
CA LEU A 293 -9.61 -7.05 -10.22
C LEU A 293 -11.11 -6.72 -10.07
N ARG A 294 -11.97 -7.34 -10.90
CA ARG A 294 -13.42 -7.11 -10.88
C ARG A 294 -14.05 -7.51 -9.54
N ASP A 295 -13.67 -8.67 -8.99
CA ASP A 295 -14.19 -9.12 -7.68
C ASP A 295 -13.75 -8.20 -6.56
N GLY A 296 -12.49 -7.77 -6.56
CA GLY A 296 -11.96 -6.79 -5.62
C GLY A 296 -12.69 -5.45 -5.71
N LEU A 297 -12.94 -4.94 -6.93
CA LEU A 297 -13.70 -3.70 -7.15
C LEU A 297 -15.14 -3.80 -6.64
N LEU A 298 -15.81 -4.94 -6.88
CA LEU A 298 -17.16 -5.17 -6.38
C LEU A 298 -17.22 -5.14 -4.84
N LYS A 299 -16.32 -5.87 -4.18
CA LYS A 299 -16.22 -5.87 -2.71
C LYS A 299 -15.92 -4.47 -2.16
N THR A 300 -14.99 -3.75 -2.80
CA THR A 300 -14.62 -2.39 -2.41
C THR A 300 -15.80 -1.43 -2.55
N TYR A 301 -16.53 -1.49 -3.66
CA TYR A 301 -17.70 -0.64 -3.87
C TYR A 301 -18.84 -0.97 -2.91
N GLN A 302 -19.12 -2.24 -2.65
CA GLN A 302 -20.13 -2.66 -1.67
C GLN A 302 -19.82 -2.11 -0.27
N TRP A 303 -18.55 -2.19 0.15
CA TRP A 303 -18.11 -1.62 1.42
C TRP A 303 -18.28 -0.10 1.43
N PHE A 304 -17.84 0.59 0.37
CA PHE A 304 -17.96 2.05 0.26
C PHE A 304 -19.42 2.52 0.34
N ALA A 305 -20.31 1.85 -0.38
CA ALA A 305 -21.73 2.21 -0.40
C ALA A 305 -22.44 1.99 0.94
N ASN A 306 -21.99 1.01 1.75
CA ASN A 306 -22.62 0.67 3.04
C ASN A 306 -21.98 1.40 4.23
N GLU A 307 -20.66 1.52 4.27
CA GLU A 307 -19.90 1.99 5.44
C GLU A 307 -19.06 3.23 5.16
N GLY A 308 -18.43 3.32 3.98
CA GLY A 308 -17.45 4.35 3.65
C GLY A 308 -18.03 5.76 3.66
N MET A 309 -19.26 5.93 3.17
CA MET A 309 -19.95 7.24 3.17
C MET A 309 -20.22 7.79 4.57
N ASN A 310 -20.39 6.93 5.57
CA ASN A 310 -20.65 7.36 6.94
C ASN A 310 -19.38 7.81 7.64
N ARG A 311 -18.23 7.17 7.37
CA ARG A 311 -16.93 7.56 7.95
C ARG A 311 -16.47 8.94 7.50
N ASP A 312 -16.69 9.30 6.24
CA ASP A 312 -16.36 10.63 5.70
C ASP A 312 -17.22 11.75 6.32
N ARG A 313 -18.49 11.46 6.64
CA ARG A 313 -19.37 12.43 7.33
C ARG A 313 -18.93 12.70 8.76
N ASP A 314 -18.49 11.66 9.48
CA ASP A 314 -18.01 11.78 10.85
C ASP A 314 -16.64 12.51 10.91
N ALA A 315 -15.75 12.27 9.94
CA ALA A 315 -14.48 13.00 9.83
C ALA A 315 -14.68 14.49 9.52
N SER A 316 -15.69 14.83 8.69
CA SER A 316 -16.02 16.23 8.35
C SER A 316 -16.78 16.98 9.46
N ALA A 317 -17.33 16.28 10.45
CA ALA A 317 -18.06 16.88 11.59
C ALA A 317 -17.15 17.20 12.78
N ILE A 318 -15.86 16.80 12.72
CA ILE A 318 -14.87 16.99 13.80
C ILE A 318 -13.88 18.16 13.48
N LEU A 319 -13.98 18.76 12.29
CA LEU A 319 -13.25 19.97 11.88
C LEU A 319 -14.15 21.20 12.01
#